data_621a3ccf2067c08ce7aa4001466e85ad
#
_entry.id   621a3ccf2067c08ce7aa4001466e85ad
#
_cell.length_a   1.000
_cell.length_b   1.000
_cell.length_c   1.000
_cell.angle_alpha   90.00
_cell.angle_beta   90.00
_cell.angle_gamma   90.00
#
_symmetry.space_group_name_H-M   'P 1'
#
loop_
_entity.id
_entity.type
_entity.pdbx_description
1 polymer ?
#
loop_
_entity_poly.entity_id
_entity_poly.type
_entity_poly.pdbx_seq_one_letter_code
_entity_poly.pdbx_strand_id
1 'polypeptide(L)'
;MPTVSVKWQKEVFPGIEIDTSQPPIVFKSQLYTLTGVPPERQKIMVKGGILKDDADWSTLGVKDGQKLMMIGTADEIVKAPEKGPVFVEDLPEEEQVVALGHSAGLYNLGNTCYMNSTLQCLHSVPELKSALLSYSDTVRGNGIDQASHNLTLATRNTFGDLDQSVRPVAPLQFLQTLRKKYPQFAQQHNNVYMQQDAEECWTQLVYTLSQTLTSDSSESAVLPMKQ
;
A
#
# COMPACT_ATOMS: atom_id res chain seq x y z
N MET A 1 -42.69 -14.20 29.53
CA MET A 1 -42.44 -14.32 28.09
C MET A 1 -42.54 -15.81 27.74
N PRO A 2 -43.35 -16.25 26.81
CA PRO A 2 -43.42 -17.66 26.43
C PRO A 2 -42.14 -18.06 25.69
N THR A 3 -41.66 -19.24 25.96
CA THR A 3 -40.48 -19.83 25.33
C THR A 3 -40.93 -20.85 24.27
N VAL A 4 -40.38 -20.78 23.07
CA VAL A 4 -40.75 -21.68 21.97
C VAL A 4 -39.53 -22.40 21.40
N SER A 5 -39.79 -23.48 20.67
CA SER A 5 -38.78 -24.15 19.87
C SER A 5 -39.11 -23.96 18.39
N VAL A 6 -38.16 -23.51 17.60
CA VAL A 6 -38.35 -23.31 16.16
C VAL A 6 -37.62 -24.40 15.39
N LYS A 7 -38.34 -25.13 14.55
CA LYS A 7 -37.77 -26.10 13.61
C LYS A 7 -37.57 -25.44 12.25
N TRP A 8 -36.34 -25.46 11.77
CA TRP A 8 -35.98 -25.04 10.44
C TRP A 8 -35.13 -26.13 9.74
N GLN A 9 -35.60 -26.55 8.59
CA GLN A 9 -35.04 -27.72 7.87
C GLN A 9 -34.88 -28.96 8.78
N LYS A 10 -33.63 -29.40 9.04
CA LYS A 10 -33.33 -30.54 9.90
C LYS A 10 -32.98 -30.13 11.35
N GLU A 11 -32.83 -28.84 11.61
CA GLU A 11 -32.40 -28.30 12.89
C GLU A 11 -33.59 -27.82 13.74
N VAL A 12 -33.40 -27.90 15.06
CA VAL A 12 -34.38 -27.40 16.04
C VAL A 12 -33.67 -26.46 16.99
N PHE A 13 -34.13 -25.23 17.04
CA PHE A 13 -33.61 -24.18 17.93
C PHE A 13 -34.55 -24.11 19.16
N PRO A 14 -34.15 -24.67 20.31
CA PRO A 14 -34.98 -24.67 21.52
C PRO A 14 -34.76 -23.38 22.31
N GLY A 15 -35.73 -23.05 23.17
CA GLY A 15 -35.54 -22.03 24.20
C GLY A 15 -35.55 -20.59 23.70
N ILE A 16 -36.23 -20.31 22.58
CA ILE A 16 -36.31 -18.94 22.06
C ILE A 16 -37.44 -18.21 22.76
N GLU A 17 -37.13 -17.12 23.43
CA GLU A 17 -38.09 -16.29 24.14
C GLU A 17 -38.84 -15.36 23.16
N ILE A 18 -40.14 -15.26 23.32
CA ILE A 18 -40.99 -14.34 22.58
C ILE A 18 -41.38 -13.19 23.50
N ASP A 19 -40.92 -12.00 23.17
CA ASP A 19 -41.42 -10.78 23.81
C ASP A 19 -42.75 -10.37 23.17
N THR A 20 -43.84 -10.71 23.83
CA THR A 20 -45.20 -10.40 23.36
C THR A 20 -45.57 -8.93 23.39
N SER A 21 -44.75 -8.09 24.01
CA SER A 21 -44.89 -6.62 23.99
C SER A 21 -44.34 -5.98 22.72
N GLN A 22 -43.54 -6.73 21.96
CA GLN A 22 -42.94 -6.29 20.71
C GLN A 22 -43.62 -6.94 19.50
N PRO A 23 -43.60 -6.29 18.35
CA PRO A 23 -44.17 -6.88 17.14
C PRO A 23 -43.38 -8.12 16.68
N PRO A 24 -44.02 -9.08 15.97
CA PRO A 24 -43.37 -10.31 15.52
C PRO A 24 -42.11 -10.15 14.68
N ILE A 25 -41.89 -9.00 14.06
CA ILE A 25 -40.65 -8.71 13.32
C ILE A 25 -39.43 -8.81 14.22
N VAL A 26 -39.53 -8.47 15.51
CA VAL A 26 -38.44 -8.59 16.48
C VAL A 26 -38.07 -10.05 16.70
N PHE A 27 -39.06 -10.93 16.84
CA PHE A 27 -38.83 -12.36 16.93
C PHE A 27 -38.22 -12.94 15.65
N LYS A 28 -38.64 -12.48 14.47
CA LYS A 28 -38.05 -12.87 13.21
C LYS A 28 -36.58 -12.41 13.09
N SER A 29 -36.22 -11.22 13.63
CA SER A 29 -34.84 -10.74 13.68
C SER A 29 -33.98 -11.61 14.61
N GLN A 30 -34.47 -12.10 15.73
CA GLN A 30 -33.79 -13.07 16.57
C GLN A 30 -33.49 -14.37 15.80
N LEU A 31 -34.48 -14.88 15.06
CA LEU A 31 -34.30 -16.07 14.22
C LEU A 31 -33.30 -15.84 13.09
N TYR A 32 -33.23 -14.64 12.55
CA TYR A 32 -32.20 -14.29 11.54
C TYR A 32 -30.81 -14.50 12.09
N THR A 33 -30.51 -14.06 13.31
CA THR A 33 -29.19 -14.26 13.92
C THR A 33 -28.82 -15.72 14.13
N LEU A 34 -29.84 -16.60 14.30
CA LEU A 34 -29.63 -18.04 14.53
C LEU A 34 -29.57 -18.86 13.24
N THR A 35 -30.32 -18.45 12.22
CA THR A 35 -30.54 -19.26 11.02
C THR A 35 -29.95 -18.65 9.73
N GLY A 36 -29.61 -17.36 9.75
CA GLY A 36 -29.20 -16.64 8.55
C GLY A 36 -30.33 -16.39 7.54
N VAL A 37 -31.59 -16.71 7.89
CA VAL A 37 -32.74 -16.47 7.02
C VAL A 37 -33.28 -15.07 7.25
N PRO A 38 -33.25 -14.16 6.25
CA PRO A 38 -33.78 -12.81 6.41
C PRO A 38 -35.25 -12.79 6.82
N PRO A 39 -35.70 -11.86 7.67
CA PRO A 39 -37.10 -11.80 8.19
C PRO A 39 -38.17 -11.85 7.10
N GLU A 40 -37.96 -11.20 5.98
CA GLU A 40 -38.87 -11.16 4.84
C GLU A 40 -39.02 -12.51 4.12
N ARG A 41 -38.03 -13.40 4.26
CA ARG A 41 -38.08 -14.77 3.70
C ARG A 41 -38.53 -15.82 4.72
N GLN A 42 -38.68 -15.44 5.99
CA GLN A 42 -39.16 -16.35 7.04
C GLN A 42 -40.66 -16.54 6.97
N LYS A 43 -41.09 -17.74 6.69
CA LYS A 43 -42.49 -18.18 6.80
C LYS A 43 -42.63 -19.05 8.03
N ILE A 44 -43.07 -18.45 9.15
CA ILE A 44 -43.22 -19.14 10.43
C ILE A 44 -44.69 -19.54 10.57
N MET A 45 -44.94 -20.84 10.78
CA MET A 45 -46.28 -21.39 10.94
C MET A 45 -46.77 -21.24 12.39
N VAL A 46 -47.86 -20.54 12.57
CA VAL A 46 -48.56 -20.34 13.85
C VAL A 46 -50.00 -20.81 13.72
N LYS A 47 -50.75 -20.86 14.85
CA LYS A 47 -52.16 -21.21 14.81
C LYS A 47 -52.93 -20.13 14.04
N GLY A 48 -53.45 -20.51 12.89
CA GLY A 48 -54.19 -19.59 12.01
C GLY A 48 -53.46 -19.19 10.75
N GLY A 49 -52.20 -19.68 10.49
CA GLY A 49 -51.47 -19.43 9.24
C GLY A 49 -50.02 -19.03 9.41
N ILE A 50 -49.57 -18.14 8.56
CA ILE A 50 -48.18 -17.61 8.58
C ILE A 50 -48.11 -16.38 9.48
N LEU A 51 -47.12 -16.32 10.35
CA LEU A 51 -46.84 -15.18 11.22
C LEU A 51 -46.54 -13.91 10.39
N LYS A 52 -47.44 -12.92 10.52
CA LYS A 52 -47.23 -11.60 9.91
C LYS A 52 -46.36 -10.72 10.81
N ASP A 53 -45.70 -9.76 10.24
CA ASP A 53 -44.70 -8.89 10.94
C ASP A 53 -45.33 -7.93 11.95
N ASP A 54 -46.64 -7.62 11.75
CA ASP A 54 -47.46 -6.71 12.52
C ASP A 54 -48.62 -7.40 13.31
N ALA A 55 -48.58 -8.73 13.38
CA ALA A 55 -49.61 -9.48 14.06
C ALA A 55 -49.63 -9.25 15.59
N ASP A 56 -50.80 -9.30 16.20
CA ASP A 56 -50.94 -9.28 17.65
C ASP A 56 -50.75 -10.69 18.24
N TRP A 57 -49.72 -10.84 19.08
CA TRP A 57 -49.41 -12.10 19.75
C TRP A 57 -50.59 -12.66 20.57
N SER A 58 -51.46 -11.79 21.11
CA SER A 58 -52.64 -12.20 21.89
C SER A 58 -53.64 -13.03 21.07
N THR A 59 -53.74 -12.74 19.77
CA THR A 59 -54.64 -13.45 18.83
C THR A 59 -54.07 -14.77 18.34
N LEU A 60 -52.74 -14.93 18.39
CA LEU A 60 -52.05 -16.10 17.85
C LEU A 60 -52.01 -17.28 18.82
N GLY A 61 -52.31 -17.04 20.12
CA GLY A 61 -52.40 -18.08 21.15
C GLY A 61 -51.14 -18.94 21.29
N VAL A 62 -49.98 -18.35 21.17
CA VAL A 62 -48.67 -19.02 21.34
C VAL A 62 -48.51 -19.45 22.80
N LYS A 63 -48.22 -20.75 23.01
CA LYS A 63 -48.04 -21.32 24.34
C LYS A 63 -46.58 -21.55 24.65
N ASP A 64 -46.24 -21.52 25.93
CA ASP A 64 -44.92 -21.90 26.41
C ASP A 64 -44.59 -23.34 26.01
N GLY A 65 -43.35 -23.58 25.57
CA GLY A 65 -42.90 -24.88 25.05
C GLY A 65 -43.40 -25.25 23.65
N GLN A 66 -44.12 -24.37 22.96
CA GLN A 66 -44.71 -24.68 21.65
C GLN A 66 -43.60 -24.83 20.60
N LYS A 67 -43.81 -25.84 19.70
CA LYS A 67 -42.93 -26.01 18.52
C LYS A 67 -43.53 -25.26 17.34
N LEU A 68 -42.75 -24.37 16.78
CA LEU A 68 -43.04 -23.62 15.56
C LEU A 68 -42.21 -24.18 14.41
N MET A 69 -42.75 -24.13 13.20
CA MET A 69 -42.01 -24.51 11.98
C MET A 69 -41.71 -23.24 11.19
N MET A 70 -40.47 -23.10 10.82
CA MET A 70 -40.01 -22.04 9.95
C MET A 70 -39.59 -22.62 8.59
N ILE A 71 -40.01 -21.96 7.52
CA ILE A 71 -39.58 -22.21 6.13
C ILE A 71 -38.92 -20.93 5.63
N GLY A 72 -37.79 -21.08 4.97
CA GLY A 72 -37.02 -19.97 4.38
C GLY A 72 -35.66 -20.46 3.95
N THR A 73 -35.04 -19.73 3.01
CA THR A 73 -33.67 -19.95 2.56
C THR A 73 -32.78 -18.91 3.20
N ALA A 74 -31.71 -19.36 3.85
CA ALA A 74 -30.67 -18.47 4.31
C ALA A 74 -30.04 -17.79 3.11
N ASP A 75 -29.64 -16.53 3.26
CA ASP A 75 -28.69 -15.95 2.33
C ASP A 75 -27.38 -16.74 2.44
N GLU A 76 -26.72 -16.97 1.31
CA GLU A 76 -25.35 -17.45 1.36
C GLU A 76 -24.57 -16.41 2.16
N ILE A 77 -24.21 -16.77 3.39
CA ILE A 77 -23.24 -16.00 4.15
C ILE A 77 -21.98 -16.06 3.29
N VAL A 78 -21.62 -14.94 2.68
CA VAL A 78 -20.31 -14.80 2.04
C VAL A 78 -19.30 -15.18 3.11
N LYS A 79 -18.78 -16.40 3.03
CA LYS A 79 -17.73 -16.84 3.95
C LYS A 79 -16.63 -15.80 3.86
N ALA A 80 -16.24 -15.25 4.99
CA ALA A 80 -15.05 -14.43 5.03
C ALA A 80 -13.94 -15.20 4.32
N PRO A 81 -13.17 -14.57 3.42
CA PRO A 81 -12.10 -15.26 2.72
C PRO A 81 -11.24 -15.99 3.75
N GLU A 82 -10.95 -17.26 3.50
CA GLU A 82 -10.19 -18.14 4.42
C GLU A 82 -8.82 -17.55 4.79
N LYS A 83 -8.32 -16.64 3.97
CA LYS A 83 -7.18 -15.76 4.29
C LYS A 83 -7.70 -14.33 4.27
N GLY A 84 -7.57 -13.63 5.39
CA GLY A 84 -7.78 -12.19 5.47
C GLY A 84 -6.91 -11.44 4.46
N PRO A 85 -7.14 -10.14 4.21
CA PRO A 85 -6.25 -9.34 3.40
C PRO A 85 -4.84 -9.43 3.99
N VAL A 86 -3.88 -9.86 3.19
CA VAL A 86 -2.47 -9.89 3.57
C VAL A 86 -1.97 -8.46 3.40
N PHE A 87 -1.50 -7.86 4.48
CA PHE A 87 -0.87 -6.54 4.42
C PHE A 87 0.52 -6.67 3.80
N VAL A 88 0.99 -5.61 3.15
CA VAL A 88 2.29 -5.63 2.48
C VAL A 88 3.43 -5.93 3.46
N GLU A 89 3.29 -5.47 4.71
CA GLU A 89 4.26 -5.71 5.79
C GLU A 89 4.38 -7.20 6.17
N ASP A 90 3.33 -7.99 5.92
CA ASP A 90 3.28 -9.43 6.24
C ASP A 90 3.80 -10.31 5.10
N LEU A 91 4.10 -9.71 3.94
CA LEU A 91 4.69 -10.43 2.81
C LEU A 91 6.17 -10.72 3.04
N PRO A 92 6.74 -11.79 2.44
CA PRO A 92 8.19 -11.96 2.35
C PRO A 92 8.86 -10.72 1.71
N GLU A 93 10.08 -10.39 2.12
CA GLU A 93 10.80 -9.19 1.63
C GLU A 93 10.81 -9.09 0.09
N GLU A 94 10.97 -10.21 -0.62
CA GLU A 94 10.97 -10.27 -2.08
C GLU A 94 9.60 -9.88 -2.70
N GLU A 95 8.50 -10.25 -2.05
CA GLU A 95 7.15 -9.93 -2.49
C GLU A 95 6.74 -8.50 -2.10
N GLN A 96 7.25 -7.99 -0.97
CA GLN A 96 7.07 -6.59 -0.58
C GLN A 96 7.65 -5.63 -1.63
N VAL A 97 8.80 -5.97 -2.19
CA VAL A 97 9.45 -5.19 -3.26
C VAL A 97 8.58 -5.06 -4.49
N VAL A 98 7.97 -6.17 -4.90
CA VAL A 98 7.07 -6.18 -6.06
C VAL A 98 5.81 -5.38 -5.76
N ALA A 99 5.25 -5.50 -4.55
CA ALA A 99 4.02 -4.84 -4.14
C ALA A 99 4.17 -3.32 -3.95
N LEU A 100 5.33 -2.86 -3.44
CA LEU A 100 5.62 -1.45 -3.17
C LEU A 100 6.28 -0.72 -4.36
N GLY A 101 6.66 -1.46 -5.40
CA GLY A 101 7.56 -0.97 -6.41
C GLY A 101 9.00 -0.88 -5.86
N HIS A 102 10.00 -0.97 -6.75
CA HIS A 102 11.41 -0.90 -6.37
C HIS A 102 11.77 0.53 -5.91
N SER A 103 11.64 0.80 -4.63
CA SER A 103 12.02 2.09 -4.02
C SER A 103 12.75 1.85 -2.71
N ALA A 104 14.05 1.58 -2.81
CA ALA A 104 14.90 1.45 -1.64
C ALA A 104 15.08 2.81 -0.94
N GLY A 105 15.23 2.79 0.38
CA GLY A 105 15.64 3.95 1.16
C GLY A 105 17.14 4.21 1.03
N LEU A 106 17.62 5.33 1.60
CA LEU A 106 19.03 5.66 1.71
C LEU A 106 19.44 5.72 3.18
N TYR A 107 20.58 5.09 3.51
CA TYR A 107 21.17 5.23 4.85
C TYR A 107 21.59 6.67 5.11
N ASN A 108 21.31 7.17 6.32
CA ASN A 108 21.91 8.41 6.79
C ASN A 108 23.35 8.13 7.26
N LEU A 109 24.33 8.69 6.53
CA LEU A 109 25.74 8.50 6.78
C LEU A 109 26.33 9.55 7.74
N GLY A 110 25.49 10.17 8.55
CA GLY A 110 25.84 11.27 9.46
C GLY A 110 25.57 12.63 8.84
N ASN A 111 24.48 13.27 9.27
CA ASN A 111 24.01 14.58 8.79
C ASN A 111 23.85 14.67 7.24
N THR A 112 23.48 13.56 6.57
CA THR A 112 23.36 13.48 5.11
C THR A 112 21.91 13.50 4.61
N CYS A 113 20.94 13.88 5.44
CA CYS A 113 19.53 13.91 5.05
C CYS A 113 19.27 14.91 3.90
N TYR A 114 20.00 16.02 3.82
CA TYR A 114 19.96 16.99 2.71
C TYR A 114 20.24 16.32 1.35
N MET A 115 21.27 15.48 1.32
CA MET A 115 21.67 14.71 0.14
C MET A 115 20.68 13.59 -0.17
N ASN A 116 20.23 12.85 0.84
CA ASN A 116 19.31 11.75 0.68
C ASN A 116 17.98 12.24 0.10
N SER A 117 17.42 13.34 0.60
CA SER A 117 16.18 13.92 0.07
C SER A 117 16.35 14.36 -1.39
N THR A 118 17.47 15.02 -1.72
CA THR A 118 17.79 15.43 -3.10
C THR A 118 17.86 14.22 -4.04
N LEU A 119 18.58 13.16 -3.64
CA LEU A 119 18.69 11.94 -4.45
C LEU A 119 17.35 11.26 -4.67
N GLN A 120 16.52 11.12 -3.64
CA GLN A 120 15.18 10.49 -3.78
C GLN A 120 14.26 11.31 -4.68
N CYS A 121 14.26 12.63 -4.55
CA CYS A 121 13.49 13.50 -5.44
C CYS A 121 13.95 13.39 -6.91
N LEU A 122 15.25 13.39 -7.17
CA LEU A 122 15.78 13.26 -8.53
C LEU A 122 15.58 11.84 -9.09
N HIS A 123 15.65 10.82 -8.26
CA HIS A 123 15.40 9.43 -8.64
C HIS A 123 13.95 9.21 -9.12
N SER A 124 12.99 10.00 -8.64
CA SER A 124 11.58 9.92 -9.08
C SER A 124 11.32 10.49 -10.49
N VAL A 125 12.34 11.05 -11.16
CA VAL A 125 12.24 11.65 -12.50
C VAL A 125 12.67 10.64 -13.57
N PRO A 126 11.72 10.02 -14.34
CA PRO A 126 12.04 8.97 -15.30
C PRO A 126 12.99 9.40 -16.42
N GLU A 127 12.86 10.65 -16.89
CA GLU A 127 13.68 11.20 -17.96
C GLU A 127 15.15 11.33 -17.53
N LEU A 128 15.37 11.75 -16.28
CA LEU A 128 16.72 11.85 -15.72
C LEU A 128 17.35 10.45 -15.56
N LYS A 129 16.56 9.46 -15.08
CA LYS A 129 17.04 8.07 -14.99
C LYS A 129 17.46 7.55 -16.35
N SER A 130 16.66 7.74 -17.38
CA SER A 130 16.95 7.31 -18.75
C SER A 130 18.21 7.98 -19.30
N ALA A 131 18.39 9.27 -19.06
CA ALA A 131 19.60 10.01 -19.47
C ALA A 131 20.86 9.52 -18.75
N LEU A 132 20.76 9.24 -17.44
CA LEU A 132 21.88 8.70 -16.66
C LEU A 132 22.26 7.28 -17.10
N LEU A 133 21.29 6.41 -17.43
CA LEU A 133 21.57 5.06 -17.93
C LEU A 133 22.32 5.05 -19.26
N SER A 134 22.09 6.05 -20.12
CA SER A 134 22.79 6.19 -21.41
C SER A 134 24.15 6.90 -21.28
N TYR A 135 24.46 7.47 -20.12
CA TYR A 135 25.72 8.21 -19.90
C TYR A 135 26.93 7.28 -19.93
N SER A 136 27.94 7.64 -20.74
CA SER A 136 29.15 6.82 -20.96
C SER A 136 30.10 6.80 -19.76
N ASP A 137 30.76 5.67 -19.54
CA ASP A 137 31.82 5.49 -18.53
C ASP A 137 33.13 6.21 -18.89
N THR A 138 33.28 6.58 -20.14
CA THR A 138 34.47 7.28 -20.61
C THR A 138 34.21 8.76 -20.74
N VAL A 139 35.12 9.59 -20.23
CA VAL A 139 35.07 11.04 -20.45
C VAL A 139 35.20 11.30 -21.95
N ARG A 140 34.07 11.60 -22.57
CA ARG A 140 34.02 12.02 -23.98
C ARG A 140 33.64 13.49 -24.00
N GLY A 141 34.46 14.28 -24.62
CA GLY A 141 34.11 15.67 -24.91
C GLY A 141 35.01 16.72 -24.25
N ASN A 142 35.24 17.78 -25.01
CA ASN A 142 35.97 18.94 -24.57
C ASN A 142 35.09 19.76 -23.62
N GLY A 143 35.48 19.82 -22.34
CA GLY A 143 34.90 20.74 -21.39
C GLY A 143 34.27 20.13 -20.13
N ILE A 144 34.09 18.81 -20.05
CA ILE A 144 33.63 18.16 -18.80
C ILE A 144 34.85 17.89 -17.91
N ASP A 145 34.86 18.48 -16.71
CA ASP A 145 35.91 18.17 -15.74
C ASP A 145 35.67 16.78 -15.11
N GLN A 146 36.79 16.14 -14.70
CA GLN A 146 36.77 14.80 -14.13
C GLN A 146 35.90 14.69 -12.87
N ALA A 147 35.79 15.75 -12.09
CA ALA A 147 34.98 15.73 -10.88
C ALA A 147 33.45 15.70 -11.21
N SER A 148 33.06 16.46 -12.25
CA SER A 148 31.69 16.42 -12.78
C SER A 148 31.33 15.04 -13.33
N HIS A 149 32.21 14.47 -14.14
CA HIS A 149 32.06 13.12 -14.69
C HIS A 149 31.90 12.09 -13.57
N ASN A 150 32.76 12.09 -12.58
CA ASN A 150 32.73 11.17 -11.47
C ASN A 150 31.42 11.30 -10.64
N LEU A 151 30.95 12.54 -10.42
CA LEU A 151 29.69 12.77 -9.70
C LEU A 151 28.47 12.26 -10.49
N THR A 152 28.48 12.45 -11.80
CA THR A 152 27.41 11.92 -12.67
C THR A 152 27.39 10.38 -12.68
N LEU A 153 28.54 9.73 -12.77
CA LEU A 153 28.65 8.27 -12.65
C LEU A 153 28.20 7.78 -11.28
N ALA A 154 28.60 8.46 -10.21
CA ALA A 154 28.16 8.09 -8.86
C ALA A 154 26.65 8.27 -8.67
N THR A 155 26.03 9.27 -9.32
CA THR A 155 24.59 9.45 -9.35
C THR A 155 23.92 8.28 -10.09
N ARG A 156 24.39 7.95 -11.29
CA ARG A 156 23.91 6.83 -12.08
C ARG A 156 23.94 5.51 -11.29
N ASN A 157 25.09 5.22 -10.67
CA ASN A 157 25.28 4.00 -9.90
C ASN A 157 24.32 3.95 -8.68
N THR A 158 24.19 5.06 -7.95
CA THR A 158 23.27 5.15 -6.81
C THR A 158 21.81 4.94 -7.24
N PHE A 159 21.40 5.45 -8.40
CA PHE A 159 20.07 5.23 -8.94
C PHE A 159 19.86 3.76 -9.33
N GLY A 160 20.86 3.12 -9.93
CA GLY A 160 20.83 1.69 -10.22
C GLY A 160 20.70 0.84 -8.96
N ASP A 161 21.45 1.18 -7.90
CA ASP A 161 21.36 0.50 -6.61
C ASP A 161 19.97 0.67 -5.97
N LEU A 162 19.38 1.87 -6.06
CA LEU A 162 18.01 2.14 -5.56
C LEU A 162 16.95 1.32 -6.31
N ASP A 163 17.11 1.15 -7.62
CA ASP A 163 16.17 0.38 -8.45
C ASP A 163 16.29 -1.15 -8.24
N GLN A 164 17.46 -1.63 -7.85
CA GLN A 164 17.73 -3.07 -7.70
C GLN A 164 17.65 -3.58 -6.26
N SER A 165 17.71 -2.67 -5.28
CA SER A 165 17.76 -3.03 -3.86
C SER A 165 16.39 -3.00 -3.21
N VAL A 166 16.17 -3.97 -2.33
CA VAL A 166 15.05 -4.00 -1.37
C VAL A 166 15.43 -3.31 -0.08
N ARG A 167 16.72 -3.36 0.26
CA ARG A 167 17.28 -2.81 1.50
C ARG A 167 17.81 -1.40 1.26
N PRO A 168 17.85 -0.58 2.31
CA PRO A 168 18.43 0.75 2.19
C PRO A 168 19.83 0.72 1.59
N VAL A 169 20.10 1.64 0.68
CA VAL A 169 21.41 1.81 -0.02
C VAL A 169 22.28 2.78 0.75
N ALA A 170 23.58 2.50 0.83
CA ALA A 170 24.55 3.42 1.43
C ALA A 170 25.30 4.19 0.31
N PRO A 171 24.96 5.46 0.01
CA PRO A 171 25.50 6.21 -1.13
C PRO A 171 26.90 6.79 -0.83
N LEU A 172 27.85 5.93 -0.40
CA LEU A 172 29.19 6.35 0.02
C LEU A 172 29.99 6.97 -1.11
N GLN A 173 29.98 6.35 -2.29
CA GLN A 173 30.72 6.85 -3.46
C GLN A 173 30.13 8.19 -3.90
N PHE A 174 28.82 8.34 -3.91
CA PHE A 174 28.18 9.61 -4.23
C PHE A 174 28.59 10.71 -3.23
N LEU A 175 28.52 10.44 -1.93
CA LEU A 175 28.90 11.40 -0.89
C LEU A 175 30.34 11.84 -1.02
N GLN A 176 31.27 10.92 -1.31
CA GLN A 176 32.70 11.25 -1.51
C GLN A 176 32.91 12.13 -2.75
N THR A 177 32.26 11.81 -3.86
CA THR A 177 32.41 12.60 -5.10
C THR A 177 31.73 13.96 -4.98
N LEU A 178 30.59 14.05 -4.29
CA LEU A 178 29.92 15.31 -3.99
C LEU A 178 30.82 16.24 -3.17
N ARG A 179 31.41 15.75 -2.07
CA ARG A 179 32.31 16.51 -1.20
C ARG A 179 33.62 16.92 -1.91
N LYS A 180 34.09 16.07 -2.81
CA LYS A 180 35.30 16.38 -3.61
C LYS A 180 35.04 17.49 -4.62
N LYS A 181 33.90 17.46 -5.29
CA LYS A 181 33.50 18.48 -6.28
C LYS A 181 33.08 19.79 -5.61
N TYR A 182 32.36 19.69 -4.51
CA TYR A 182 31.75 20.80 -3.79
C TYR A 182 32.20 20.80 -2.32
N PRO A 183 33.35 21.42 -2.00
CA PRO A 183 33.93 21.39 -0.66
C PRO A 183 33.06 21.95 0.46
N GLN A 184 32.06 22.80 0.14
CA GLN A 184 31.09 23.30 1.11
C GLN A 184 30.29 22.15 1.79
N PHE A 185 30.10 21.03 1.12
CA PHE A 185 29.45 19.83 1.71
C PHE A 185 30.42 18.98 2.55
N ALA A 186 31.69 19.36 2.61
CA ALA A 186 32.70 18.71 3.44
C ALA A 186 33.02 19.48 4.72
N GLN A 187 32.25 20.52 5.07
CA GLN A 187 32.49 21.30 6.29
C GLN A 187 32.33 20.45 7.52
N GLN A 188 33.25 20.61 8.47
CA GLN A 188 33.25 19.87 9.73
C GLN A 188 33.32 20.84 10.93
N HIS A 189 32.64 20.42 12.01
CA HIS A 189 32.77 21.02 13.32
C HIS A 189 33.12 19.93 14.33
N ASN A 190 34.19 20.08 15.10
CA ASN A 190 34.67 19.06 16.04
C ASN A 190 34.83 17.66 15.41
N ASN A 191 35.39 17.58 14.22
CA ASN A 191 35.58 16.35 13.42
C ASN A 191 34.28 15.64 13.00
N VAL A 192 33.12 16.29 13.09
CA VAL A 192 31.85 15.79 12.61
C VAL A 192 31.40 16.62 11.42
N TYR A 193 30.99 15.95 10.34
CA TYR A 193 30.43 16.65 9.18
C TYR A 193 29.12 17.36 9.56
N MET A 194 29.03 18.61 9.12
CA MET A 194 27.88 19.46 9.41
C MET A 194 26.68 19.11 8.53
N GLN A 195 25.49 19.40 9.03
CA GLN A 195 24.27 19.46 8.22
C GLN A 195 24.43 20.57 7.16
N GLN A 196 23.93 20.30 5.95
CA GLN A 196 24.01 21.24 4.82
C GLN A 196 22.61 21.54 4.28
N ASP A 197 22.52 22.52 3.40
CA ASP A 197 21.30 22.93 2.76
C ASP A 197 20.90 21.98 1.62
N ALA A 198 19.65 21.52 1.61
CA ALA A 198 19.13 20.61 0.59
C ALA A 198 18.89 21.30 -0.76
N GLU A 199 18.50 22.58 -0.75
CA GLU A 199 18.32 23.36 -1.98
C GLU A 199 19.66 23.64 -2.64
N GLU A 200 20.69 23.95 -1.86
CA GLU A 200 22.04 24.10 -2.38
C GLU A 200 22.55 22.80 -3.00
N CYS A 201 22.34 21.66 -2.32
CA CYS A 201 22.69 20.34 -2.84
C CYS A 201 21.94 20.03 -4.16
N TRP A 202 20.66 20.31 -4.20
CA TRP A 202 19.83 20.16 -5.41
C TRP A 202 20.38 21.00 -6.55
N THR A 203 20.60 22.28 -6.34
CA THR A 203 21.06 23.23 -7.35
C THR A 203 22.42 22.82 -7.93
N GLN A 204 23.39 22.47 -7.09
CA GLN A 204 24.72 22.05 -7.52
C GLN A 204 24.69 20.72 -8.28
N LEU A 205 23.86 19.76 -7.83
CA LEU A 205 23.76 18.48 -8.50
C LEU A 205 23.06 18.62 -9.85
N VAL A 206 21.92 19.30 -9.94
CA VAL A 206 21.22 19.55 -11.19
C VAL A 206 22.07 20.30 -12.17
N TYR A 207 22.82 21.33 -11.72
CA TYR A 207 23.78 22.04 -12.57
C TYR A 207 24.82 21.08 -13.15
N THR A 208 25.45 20.22 -12.33
CA THR A 208 26.44 19.25 -12.81
C THR A 208 25.84 18.30 -13.84
N LEU A 209 24.69 17.73 -13.54
CA LEU A 209 24.00 16.75 -14.42
C LEU A 209 23.58 17.40 -15.75
N SER A 210 23.11 18.64 -15.73
CA SER A 210 22.77 19.37 -16.96
C SER A 210 23.96 19.58 -17.88
N GLN A 211 25.13 19.89 -17.32
CA GLN A 211 26.36 20.08 -18.10
C GLN A 211 26.86 18.76 -18.70
N THR A 212 26.85 17.69 -17.91
CA THR A 212 27.42 16.40 -18.34
C THR A 212 26.50 15.66 -19.31
N LEU A 213 25.18 15.63 -19.08
CA LEU A 213 24.22 14.90 -19.90
C LEU A 213 23.94 15.59 -21.23
N THR A 214 24.01 16.94 -21.28
CA THR A 214 23.79 17.70 -22.53
C THR A 214 24.97 17.54 -23.49
N SER A 215 26.20 17.45 -22.96
CA SER A 215 27.41 17.29 -23.80
C SER A 215 27.44 15.93 -24.51
N ASP A 216 26.86 14.88 -23.91
CA ASP A 216 26.78 13.53 -24.49
C ASP A 216 25.76 13.44 -25.65
N SER A 217 24.69 14.24 -25.58
CA SER A 217 23.63 14.25 -26.61
C SER A 217 24.04 15.01 -27.88
N SER A 218 24.99 15.96 -27.81
CA SER A 218 25.45 16.72 -28.95
C SER A 218 26.38 15.95 -29.90
N GLU A 219 27.04 14.89 -29.43
CA GLU A 219 27.90 14.03 -30.27
C GLU A 219 27.10 12.97 -31.07
N SER A 220 25.93 12.57 -30.58
CA SER A 220 25.06 11.61 -31.29
C SER A 220 24.30 12.19 -32.48
N ALA A 221 24.29 13.51 -32.65
CA ALA A 221 23.52 14.22 -33.69
C ALA A 221 24.31 14.50 -34.99
N VAL A 222 25.57 14.11 -35.09
CA VAL A 222 26.34 14.22 -36.34
C VAL A 222 26.10 12.94 -37.17
N LEU A 223 24.97 12.87 -37.83
CA LEU A 223 24.75 11.95 -38.98
C LEU A 223 25.67 12.41 -40.13
N PRO A 224 26.47 11.53 -40.73
CA PRO A 224 27.20 11.87 -41.93
C PRO A 224 26.21 12.06 -43.07
N MET A 225 26.09 13.28 -43.59
CA MET A 225 25.50 13.49 -44.88
C MET A 225 26.36 12.77 -45.93
N LYS A 226 25.82 11.69 -46.46
CA LYS A 226 26.33 11.04 -47.68
C LYS A 226 26.14 12.03 -48.84
N GLN A 227 27.24 12.39 -49.47
CA GLN A 227 27.31 12.95 -50.83
C GLN A 227 26.84 11.92 -51.84
#